data_b452f034f36d53ce5016f88a90f7b4c1
#
_entry.id   b452f034f36d53ce5016f88a90f7b4c1
#
_cell.length_a   1.000
_cell.length_b   1.000
_cell.length_c   1.000
_cell.angle_alpha   90.00
_cell.angle_beta   90.00
_cell.angle_gamma   90.00
#
_symmetry.space_group_name_H-M   'P 1'
#
loop_
_entity.id
_entity.type
_entity.pdbx_description
1 polymer ?
#
loop_
_entity_poly.entity_id
_entity_poly.type
_entity_poly.pdbx_seq_one_letter_code
_entity_poly.pdbx_strand_id
1 'polypeptide(L)'
;MRTCLTSRVVWCLAALVLVLGAALTVTAQQAAAPIQVAWAGPLTGDVAQLGQGYLKGIKLAFDEWNAKGGVLGGRKFVVVAEDDACDPKQAGTVAQKIADDPKNNVFIGHMCSGTTLAGSPIINKVNLPQVTLSSNPKITQNGWKNLFRPIANDNIQGKAGVAFVMRKFGAKKFALLNDKQAFGQGVTEVAKATIEKAGGSVTSTGGVEPKDVDYSAVLTKIIKTENPDAIVYCTNFNTSAGLLVKQVRQLGYKKPVIGCDGYYDPGMPKAAGAAGDMKSDQEAVYLTFQTPPYSGPGAPDKVKAFAEKFKAKYKSDPAGYDIYGYDFANIIANAIVKAGSTDKEKIIDTMHKTAVPGLLIPEYKFDENGDVINAPLYIYTVDKGKFKLVEQWKE
;
A
#
# COMPACT_ATOMS: atom_id res chain seq x y z
N MET A 1 12.22 25.55 84.91
CA MET A 1 11.49 25.87 83.68
C MET A 1 12.36 25.81 82.39
N ARG A 2 13.16 24.74 82.18
CA ARG A 2 14.06 24.62 80.98
C ARG A 2 13.95 23.28 80.24
N THR A 3 13.00 22.38 80.53
CA THR A 3 12.93 21.06 79.98
C THR A 3 11.73 20.81 79.01
N CYS A 4 10.92 21.83 78.78
CA CYS A 4 9.68 21.62 77.95
C CYS A 4 9.79 22.18 76.51
N LEU A 5 10.84 22.90 76.13
CA LEU A 5 11.02 23.48 74.80
C LEU A 5 11.70 22.52 73.78
N THR A 6 12.59 21.65 74.28
CA THR A 6 13.38 20.75 73.42
C THR A 6 12.54 19.58 72.86
N SER A 7 11.53 19.13 73.59
CA SER A 7 10.64 18.01 73.14
C SER A 7 9.76 18.43 71.98
N ARG A 8 9.23 19.61 71.91
CA ARG A 8 8.33 20.12 70.87
C ARG A 8 9.05 20.35 69.53
N VAL A 9 10.30 20.80 69.57
CA VAL A 9 11.12 21.03 68.34
C VAL A 9 11.55 19.72 67.73
N VAL A 10 11.84 18.70 68.51
CA VAL A 10 12.19 17.34 67.97
C VAL A 10 10.99 16.66 67.27
N TRP A 11 9.78 16.82 67.84
CA TRP A 11 8.57 16.28 67.21
C TRP A 11 8.17 16.99 65.90
N CYS A 12 8.38 18.31 65.83
CA CYS A 12 8.12 19.05 64.58
C CYS A 12 9.13 18.73 63.48
N LEU A 13 10.41 18.53 63.85
CA LEU A 13 11.42 18.09 62.86
C LEU A 13 11.21 16.65 62.39
N ALA A 14 10.78 15.74 63.25
CA ALA A 14 10.44 14.37 62.89
C ALA A 14 9.21 14.28 61.98
N ALA A 15 8.19 15.12 62.24
CA ALA A 15 7.00 15.19 61.36
C ALA A 15 7.30 15.80 59.99
N LEU A 16 8.23 16.80 59.93
CA LEU A 16 8.65 17.43 58.67
C LEU A 16 9.44 16.45 57.77
N VAL A 17 10.29 15.59 58.36
CA VAL A 17 11.08 14.58 57.63
C VAL A 17 10.17 13.47 57.12
N LEU A 18 9.12 13.08 57.87
CA LEU A 18 8.13 12.08 57.40
C LEU A 18 7.25 12.60 56.27
N VAL A 19 6.88 13.88 56.24
CA VAL A 19 6.12 14.50 55.17
C VAL A 19 6.97 14.71 53.90
N LEU A 20 8.25 15.09 54.06
CA LEU A 20 9.17 15.16 52.90
C LEU A 20 9.56 13.78 52.36
N GLY A 21 9.61 12.73 53.17
CA GLY A 21 9.87 11.35 52.72
C GLY A 21 8.71 10.73 51.96
N ALA A 22 7.46 11.13 52.24
CA ALA A 22 6.28 10.67 51.51
C ALA A 22 6.07 11.37 50.16
N ALA A 23 6.66 12.54 49.94
CA ALA A 23 6.53 13.31 48.70
C ALA A 23 7.52 12.90 47.58
N LEU A 24 8.48 12.00 47.87
CA LEU A 24 9.53 11.62 46.90
C LEU A 24 9.39 10.20 46.30
N THR A 25 8.33 9.49 46.59
CA THR A 25 7.96 8.32 45.77
C THR A 25 7.14 8.75 44.58
N VAL A 26 7.64 9.70 43.79
CA VAL A 26 7.30 9.73 42.36
C VAL A 26 7.94 8.46 41.81
N THR A 27 7.18 7.35 41.81
CA THR A 27 7.50 6.21 41.00
C THR A 27 7.66 6.74 39.59
N ALA A 28 8.90 6.86 39.13
CA ALA A 28 9.17 6.99 37.69
C ALA A 28 8.47 5.82 37.06
N GLN A 29 7.26 6.04 36.56
CA GLN A 29 6.50 5.04 35.84
C GLN A 29 7.38 4.70 34.64
N GLN A 30 8.05 3.56 34.70
CA GLN A 30 8.96 3.12 33.67
C GLN A 30 8.18 3.15 32.37
N ALA A 31 8.56 4.03 31.46
CA ALA A 31 7.84 4.20 30.21
C ALA A 31 7.68 2.82 29.57
N ALA A 32 6.45 2.41 29.34
CA ALA A 32 6.15 1.10 28.76
C ALA A 32 6.91 0.93 27.45
N ALA A 33 7.57 -0.21 27.24
CA ALA A 33 8.38 -0.47 26.06
C ALA A 33 7.58 -0.17 24.77
N PRO A 34 8.15 0.52 23.80
CA PRO A 34 7.44 0.89 22.58
C PRO A 34 6.98 -0.35 21.80
N ILE A 35 6.01 -0.18 20.92
CA ILE A 35 5.59 -1.18 19.95
C ILE A 35 6.40 -0.91 18.69
N GLN A 36 7.35 -1.79 18.38
CA GLN A 36 8.19 -1.64 17.20
C GLN A 36 7.49 -2.24 15.99
N VAL A 37 7.35 -1.42 14.98
CA VAL A 37 6.79 -1.78 13.67
C VAL A 37 7.92 -1.74 12.66
N ALA A 38 8.32 -2.89 12.16
CA ALA A 38 9.21 -2.95 11.01
C ALA A 38 8.46 -2.49 9.76
N TRP A 39 9.12 -1.78 8.88
CA TRP A 39 8.62 -1.45 7.56
C TRP A 39 9.71 -1.69 6.51
N ALA A 40 9.32 -2.25 5.34
CA ALA A 40 10.20 -2.35 4.18
C ALA A 40 9.46 -2.01 2.90
N GLY A 41 10.13 -1.26 2.06
CA GLY A 41 9.67 -0.83 0.76
C GLY A 41 10.72 0.05 0.07
N PRO A 42 10.49 0.50 -1.16
CA PRO A 42 11.47 1.28 -1.91
C PRO A 42 11.62 2.69 -1.31
N LEU A 43 12.79 3.02 -0.80
CA LEU A 43 13.19 4.38 -0.43
C LEU A 43 14.17 4.98 -1.43
N THR A 44 14.79 4.13 -2.24
CA THR A 44 15.68 4.49 -3.35
C THR A 44 15.23 3.84 -4.66
N GLY A 45 15.82 4.23 -5.79
CA GLY A 45 15.49 3.72 -7.13
C GLY A 45 14.27 4.38 -7.77
N ASP A 46 13.81 3.80 -8.88
CA ASP A 46 12.83 4.41 -9.79
C ASP A 46 11.40 4.52 -9.22
N VAL A 47 11.09 3.75 -8.18
CA VAL A 47 9.80 3.74 -7.49
C VAL A 47 9.87 4.28 -6.05
N ALA A 48 10.99 4.95 -5.71
CA ALA A 48 11.23 5.46 -4.35
C ALA A 48 10.14 6.41 -3.85
N GLN A 49 9.59 7.26 -4.70
CA GLN A 49 8.53 8.19 -4.30
C GLN A 49 7.27 7.47 -3.81
N LEU A 50 6.94 6.29 -4.37
CA LEU A 50 5.78 5.49 -3.93
C LEU A 50 6.01 4.95 -2.51
N GLY A 51 7.18 4.38 -2.25
CA GLY A 51 7.55 3.88 -0.91
C GLY A 51 7.68 4.99 0.13
N GLN A 52 8.28 6.12 -0.25
CA GLN A 52 8.39 7.29 0.63
C GLN A 52 7.03 7.85 1.03
N GLY A 53 6.09 7.94 0.08
CA GLY A 53 4.73 8.37 0.33
C GLY A 53 3.98 7.40 1.25
N TYR A 54 4.06 6.10 0.94
CA TYR A 54 3.50 5.03 1.77
C TYR A 54 4.01 5.10 3.22
N LEU A 55 5.32 5.27 3.42
CA LEU A 55 5.93 5.43 4.76
C LEU A 55 5.46 6.71 5.47
N LYS A 56 5.25 7.82 4.74
CA LYS A 56 4.66 9.04 5.32
C LYS A 56 3.25 8.79 5.84
N GLY A 57 2.44 8.06 5.11
CA GLY A 57 1.10 7.65 5.55
C GLY A 57 1.16 6.85 6.87
N ILE A 58 2.03 5.85 6.95
CA ILE A 58 2.25 5.04 8.15
C ILE A 58 2.64 5.92 9.35
N LYS A 59 3.62 6.80 9.15
CA LYS A 59 4.09 7.71 10.21
C LYS A 59 3.00 8.68 10.66
N LEU A 60 2.16 9.17 9.74
CA LEU A 60 1.03 10.05 10.09
C LEU A 60 0.05 9.34 11.03
N ALA A 61 -0.34 8.11 10.70
CA ALA A 61 -1.26 7.34 11.53
C ALA A 61 -0.68 7.04 12.93
N PHE A 62 0.55 6.53 13.00
CA PHE A 62 1.15 6.22 14.30
C PHE A 62 1.45 7.45 15.13
N ASP A 63 1.74 8.60 14.54
CA ASP A 63 1.87 9.86 15.28
C ASP A 63 0.52 10.29 15.87
N GLU A 64 -0.60 10.10 15.18
CA GLU A 64 -1.94 10.34 15.74
C GLU A 64 -2.25 9.39 16.92
N TRP A 65 -1.93 8.11 16.81
CA TRP A 65 -2.05 7.16 17.92
C TRP A 65 -1.17 7.55 19.11
N ASN A 66 0.06 7.94 18.83
CA ASN A 66 1.02 8.37 19.85
C ASN A 66 0.59 9.65 20.55
N ALA A 67 0.03 10.62 19.81
CA ALA A 67 -0.49 11.86 20.37
C ALA A 67 -1.69 11.64 21.30
N LYS A 68 -2.52 10.62 21.02
CA LYS A 68 -3.66 10.21 21.87
C LYS A 68 -3.25 9.44 23.13
N GLY A 69 -1.96 9.28 23.38
CA GLY A 69 -1.46 8.56 24.56
C GLY A 69 -0.83 7.19 24.25
N GLY A 70 -0.92 6.71 23.02
CA GLY A 70 -0.49 5.36 22.64
C GLY A 70 -1.56 4.30 22.92
N VAL A 71 -1.16 3.05 23.02
CA VAL A 71 -2.04 1.90 23.25
C VAL A 71 -1.52 1.02 24.39
N LEU A 72 -2.29 0.05 24.86
CA LEU A 72 -1.87 -0.94 25.88
C LEU A 72 -1.14 -0.32 27.07
N GLY A 73 -1.75 0.68 27.72
CA GLY A 73 -1.17 1.34 28.89
C GLY A 73 -0.11 2.39 28.56
N GLY A 74 -0.20 3.03 27.41
CA GLY A 74 0.65 4.18 27.03
C GLY A 74 1.83 3.82 26.13
N ARG A 75 1.93 2.59 25.64
CA ARG A 75 2.96 2.18 24.68
C ARG A 75 2.83 2.93 23.37
N LYS A 76 3.92 3.51 22.91
CA LYS A 76 3.99 4.29 21.66
C LYS A 76 4.45 3.40 20.50
N PHE A 77 3.95 3.69 19.30
CA PHE A 77 4.45 3.06 18.08
C PHE A 77 5.76 3.71 17.64
N VAL A 78 6.71 2.88 17.22
CA VAL A 78 7.99 3.30 16.63
C VAL A 78 8.16 2.52 15.33
N VAL A 79 8.41 3.22 14.22
CA VAL A 79 8.63 2.62 12.91
C VAL A 79 10.12 2.52 12.63
N VAL A 80 10.60 1.32 12.35
CA VAL A 80 11.95 1.04 11.86
C VAL A 80 11.83 0.74 10.35
N ALA A 81 12.37 1.64 9.54
CA ALA A 81 12.22 1.58 8.09
C ALA A 81 13.49 1.06 7.42
N GLU A 82 13.30 0.11 6.51
CA GLU A 82 14.35 -0.50 5.70
C GLU A 82 14.05 -0.29 4.21
N ASP A 83 15.08 -0.07 3.42
CA ASP A 83 14.98 0.09 1.96
C ASP A 83 15.18 -1.26 1.26
N ASP A 84 14.18 -1.71 0.52
CA ASP A 84 14.29 -2.88 -0.36
C ASP A 84 14.45 -2.52 -1.84
N ALA A 85 14.46 -1.23 -2.18
CA ALA A 85 14.57 -0.68 -3.53
C ALA A 85 13.63 -1.34 -4.58
N CYS A 86 12.58 -2.05 -4.15
CA CYS A 86 11.76 -2.92 -4.99
C CYS A 86 12.57 -4.05 -5.69
N ASP A 87 13.73 -4.41 -5.13
CA ASP A 87 14.63 -5.44 -5.63
C ASP A 87 14.48 -6.74 -4.82
N PRO A 88 14.11 -7.89 -5.45
CA PRO A 88 13.90 -9.14 -4.73
C PRO A 88 15.12 -9.67 -3.96
N LYS A 89 16.37 -9.41 -4.42
CA LYS A 89 17.57 -9.85 -3.72
C LYS A 89 17.78 -9.03 -2.46
N GLN A 90 17.64 -7.70 -2.57
CA GLN A 90 17.73 -6.80 -1.43
C GLN A 90 16.62 -7.11 -0.40
N ALA A 91 15.41 -7.41 -0.86
CA ALA A 91 14.29 -7.76 -0.01
C ALA A 91 14.56 -9.00 0.86
N GLY A 92 15.23 -10.03 0.34
CA GLY A 92 15.65 -11.19 1.13
C GLY A 92 16.58 -10.81 2.28
N THR A 93 17.55 -9.94 2.04
CA THR A 93 18.47 -9.44 3.08
C THR A 93 17.75 -8.58 4.11
N VAL A 94 16.86 -7.69 3.66
CA VAL A 94 16.05 -6.85 4.54
C VAL A 94 15.09 -7.69 5.40
N ALA A 95 14.43 -8.68 4.80
CA ALA A 95 13.55 -9.59 5.52
C ALA A 95 14.31 -10.37 6.61
N GLN A 96 15.53 -10.84 6.33
CA GLN A 96 16.36 -11.49 7.34
C GLN A 96 16.70 -10.55 8.50
N LYS A 97 17.11 -9.31 8.21
CA LYS A 97 17.37 -8.29 9.24
C LYS A 97 16.12 -8.03 10.10
N ILE A 98 14.94 -7.96 9.48
CA ILE A 98 13.68 -7.76 10.22
C ILE A 98 13.35 -8.99 11.07
N ALA A 99 13.54 -10.20 10.56
CA ALA A 99 13.27 -11.44 11.27
C ALA A 99 14.20 -11.66 12.48
N ASP A 100 15.46 -11.21 12.37
CA ASP A 100 16.49 -11.37 13.41
C ASP A 100 16.33 -10.35 14.55
N ASP A 101 15.54 -9.28 14.38
CA ASP A 101 15.28 -8.31 15.46
C ASP A 101 14.05 -8.73 16.29
N PRO A 102 14.25 -9.28 17.53
CA PRO A 102 13.16 -9.74 18.37
C PRO A 102 12.24 -8.62 18.88
N LYS A 103 12.62 -7.36 18.72
CA LYS A 103 11.81 -6.20 19.12
C LYS A 103 10.66 -5.95 18.14
N ASN A 104 10.72 -6.47 16.92
CA ASN A 104 9.67 -6.32 15.95
C ASN A 104 8.40 -7.04 16.39
N ASN A 105 7.34 -6.28 16.60
CA ASN A 105 6.02 -6.81 16.96
C ASN A 105 5.18 -7.12 15.72
N VAL A 106 5.32 -6.33 14.65
CA VAL A 106 4.62 -6.47 13.37
C VAL A 106 5.50 -5.94 12.24
N PHE A 107 5.18 -6.37 11.02
CA PHE A 107 5.84 -5.93 9.80
C PHE A 107 4.81 -5.37 8.81
N ILE A 108 5.03 -4.15 8.32
CA ILE A 108 4.29 -3.57 7.20
C ILE A 108 5.22 -3.56 5.98
N GLY A 109 4.94 -4.38 5.00
CA GLY A 109 5.78 -4.57 3.79
C GLY A 109 5.72 -6.02 3.31
N HIS A 110 6.44 -6.37 2.28
CA HIS A 110 7.05 -5.44 1.33
C HIS A 110 5.98 -4.75 0.46
N MET A 111 6.38 -3.78 -0.36
CA MET A 111 5.45 -3.06 -1.22
C MET A 111 5.31 -3.72 -2.61
N CYS A 112 6.40 -4.16 -3.22
CA CYS A 112 6.41 -4.74 -4.55
C CYS A 112 6.18 -6.27 -4.48
N SER A 113 5.45 -6.84 -5.46
CA SER A 113 5.13 -8.28 -5.45
C SER A 113 6.37 -9.17 -5.48
N GLY A 114 7.39 -8.81 -6.26
CA GLY A 114 8.66 -9.55 -6.31
C GLY A 114 9.40 -9.55 -4.98
N THR A 115 9.43 -8.42 -4.26
CA THR A 115 10.06 -8.31 -2.95
C THR A 115 9.29 -9.07 -1.87
N THR A 116 7.96 -9.06 -1.92
CA THR A 116 7.13 -9.83 -0.98
C THR A 116 7.31 -11.33 -1.19
N LEU A 117 7.33 -11.80 -2.44
CA LEU A 117 7.56 -13.22 -2.74
C LEU A 117 8.94 -13.70 -2.27
N ALA A 118 9.96 -12.82 -2.32
CA ALA A 118 11.31 -13.16 -1.83
C ALA A 118 11.45 -13.07 -0.31
N GLY A 119 10.85 -12.07 0.34
CA GLY A 119 11.04 -11.78 1.75
C GLY A 119 10.06 -12.51 2.69
N SER A 120 8.80 -12.67 2.29
CA SER A 120 7.76 -13.24 3.18
C SER A 120 8.03 -14.67 3.64
N PRO A 121 8.69 -15.56 2.88
CA PRO A 121 9.10 -16.88 3.42
C PRO A 121 10.00 -16.78 4.66
N ILE A 122 10.84 -15.74 4.73
CA ILE A 122 11.74 -15.50 5.87
C ILE A 122 10.93 -14.99 7.07
N ILE A 123 10.05 -14.02 6.83
CA ILE A 123 9.15 -13.44 7.85
C ILE A 123 8.20 -14.51 8.44
N ASN A 124 7.71 -15.43 7.60
CA ASN A 124 6.85 -16.51 8.05
C ASN A 124 7.54 -17.45 9.04
N LYS A 125 8.85 -17.73 8.89
CA LYS A 125 9.60 -18.61 9.80
C LYS A 125 9.61 -18.13 11.26
N VAL A 126 9.52 -16.81 11.47
CA VAL A 126 9.49 -16.20 12.80
C VAL A 126 8.08 -15.81 13.25
N ASN A 127 7.08 -16.21 12.47
CA ASN A 127 5.66 -15.94 12.70
C ASN A 127 5.37 -14.46 13.00
N LEU A 128 6.05 -13.53 12.32
CA LEU A 128 5.84 -12.10 12.49
C LEU A 128 4.59 -11.68 11.71
N PRO A 129 3.57 -11.07 12.35
CA PRO A 129 2.39 -10.56 11.63
C PRO A 129 2.82 -9.59 10.54
N GLN A 130 2.44 -9.88 9.31
CA GLN A 130 2.83 -9.11 8.12
C GLN A 130 1.60 -8.55 7.41
N VAL A 131 1.62 -7.26 7.09
CA VAL A 131 0.64 -6.60 6.23
C VAL A 131 1.34 -6.10 4.98
N THR A 132 0.91 -6.57 3.81
CA THR A 132 1.55 -6.24 2.52
C THR A 132 0.66 -5.40 1.61
N LEU A 133 1.28 -4.53 0.81
CA LEU A 133 0.64 -3.80 -0.28
C LEU A 133 0.73 -4.56 -1.63
N SER A 134 1.41 -5.68 -1.67
CA SER A 134 1.65 -6.45 -2.89
C SER A 134 0.40 -7.21 -3.33
N SER A 135 0.04 -7.09 -4.59
CA SER A 135 -1.24 -7.57 -5.13
C SER A 135 -1.18 -8.92 -5.85
N ASN A 136 0.02 -9.46 -6.16
CA ASN A 136 0.13 -10.74 -6.88
C ASN A 136 -0.58 -11.89 -6.13
N PRO A 137 -1.48 -12.65 -6.78
CA PRO A 137 -2.25 -13.72 -6.13
C PRO A 137 -1.39 -14.78 -5.44
N LYS A 138 -0.21 -15.09 -5.97
CA LYS A 138 0.71 -16.11 -5.43
C LYS A 138 1.17 -15.81 -4.00
N ILE A 139 1.08 -14.55 -3.55
CA ILE A 139 1.55 -14.11 -2.23
C ILE A 139 0.74 -14.76 -1.10
N THR A 140 -0.57 -14.87 -1.23
CA THR A 140 -1.47 -15.42 -0.21
C THR A 140 -1.82 -16.89 -0.44
N GLN A 141 -1.33 -17.51 -1.53
CA GLN A 141 -1.59 -18.92 -1.84
C GLN A 141 -0.61 -19.90 -1.17
N ASN A 142 0.28 -19.41 -0.30
CA ASN A 142 1.30 -20.23 0.36
C ASN A 142 0.83 -20.89 1.66
N GLY A 143 -0.40 -20.59 2.12
CA GLY A 143 -0.95 -21.12 3.36
C GLY A 143 -0.39 -20.47 4.64
N TRP A 144 0.37 -19.38 4.54
CA TRP A 144 0.89 -18.63 5.68
C TRP A 144 -0.21 -17.88 6.40
N LYS A 145 -0.30 -18.05 7.70
CA LYS A 145 -1.35 -17.42 8.51
C LYS A 145 -0.95 -16.04 9.04
N ASN A 146 0.32 -15.68 9.00
CA ASN A 146 0.84 -14.41 9.50
C ASN A 146 0.84 -13.29 8.45
N LEU A 147 0.42 -13.55 7.20
CA LEU A 147 0.44 -12.58 6.11
C LEU A 147 -0.97 -12.14 5.74
N PHE A 148 -1.18 -10.82 5.67
CA PHE A 148 -2.46 -10.19 5.35
C PHE A 148 -2.31 -9.17 4.23
N ARG A 149 -3.26 -9.17 3.29
CA ARG A 149 -3.33 -8.22 2.17
C ARG A 149 -4.63 -7.41 2.23
N PRO A 150 -4.60 -6.16 2.72
CA PRO A 150 -5.80 -5.32 2.86
C PRO A 150 -6.23 -4.61 1.55
N ILE A 151 -5.85 -5.11 0.39
CA ILE A 151 -6.21 -4.55 -0.93
C ILE A 151 -6.72 -5.65 -1.86
N ALA A 152 -7.41 -5.24 -2.94
CA ALA A 152 -7.76 -6.16 -4.02
C ALA A 152 -6.51 -6.80 -4.62
N ASN A 153 -6.53 -8.12 -4.81
CA ASN A 153 -5.46 -8.82 -5.49
C ASN A 153 -5.60 -8.74 -7.03
N ASP A 154 -4.58 -9.18 -7.74
CA ASP A 154 -4.53 -9.07 -9.20
C ASP A 154 -5.56 -9.93 -9.91
N ASN A 155 -6.17 -10.93 -9.26
CA ASN A 155 -7.32 -11.65 -9.85
C ASN A 155 -8.50 -10.70 -10.10
N ILE A 156 -8.69 -9.70 -9.25
CA ILE A 156 -9.73 -8.69 -9.42
C ILE A 156 -9.23 -7.61 -10.38
N GLN A 157 -8.02 -7.10 -10.18
CA GLN A 157 -7.45 -5.99 -10.95
C GLN A 157 -7.25 -6.35 -12.43
N GLY A 158 -6.61 -7.48 -12.72
CA GLY A 158 -6.35 -7.94 -14.09
C GLY A 158 -7.62 -8.24 -14.87
N LYS A 159 -8.67 -8.71 -14.16
CA LYS A 159 -10.01 -8.92 -14.74
C LYS A 159 -10.69 -7.59 -15.05
N ALA A 160 -10.70 -6.66 -14.10
CA ALA A 160 -11.52 -5.45 -14.18
C ALA A 160 -11.16 -4.56 -15.37
N GLY A 161 -9.87 -4.30 -15.59
CA GLY A 161 -9.43 -3.42 -16.69
C GLY A 161 -9.85 -3.92 -18.06
N VAL A 162 -9.62 -5.22 -18.37
CA VAL A 162 -9.98 -5.79 -19.65
C VAL A 162 -11.49 -5.97 -19.79
N ALA A 163 -12.19 -6.44 -18.77
CA ALA A 163 -13.63 -6.61 -18.78
C ALA A 163 -14.39 -5.29 -18.96
N PHE A 164 -13.88 -4.20 -18.35
CA PHE A 164 -14.41 -2.85 -18.57
C PHE A 164 -14.33 -2.45 -20.05
N VAL A 165 -13.17 -2.63 -20.68
CA VAL A 165 -12.96 -2.24 -22.09
C VAL A 165 -13.74 -3.15 -23.03
N MET A 166 -13.84 -4.46 -22.74
CA MET A 166 -14.70 -5.38 -23.49
C MET A 166 -16.17 -4.95 -23.42
N ARG A 167 -16.67 -4.64 -22.21
CA ARG A 167 -18.07 -4.22 -22.00
C ARG A 167 -18.36 -2.87 -22.66
N LYS A 168 -17.47 -1.89 -22.50
CA LYS A 168 -17.72 -0.51 -22.97
C LYS A 168 -17.55 -0.35 -24.47
N PHE A 169 -16.61 -1.06 -25.09
CA PHE A 169 -16.22 -0.85 -26.49
C PHE A 169 -16.39 -2.08 -27.39
N GLY A 170 -16.83 -3.22 -26.86
CA GLY A 170 -16.91 -4.46 -27.60
C GLY A 170 -15.54 -5.00 -28.04
N ALA A 171 -14.46 -4.62 -27.35
CA ALA A 171 -13.11 -5.04 -27.69
C ALA A 171 -12.96 -6.56 -27.57
N LYS A 172 -12.32 -7.19 -28.57
CA LYS A 172 -12.11 -8.64 -28.66
C LYS A 172 -10.64 -9.02 -28.83
N LYS A 173 -9.82 -8.14 -29.40
CA LYS A 173 -8.39 -8.38 -29.68
C LYS A 173 -7.52 -7.55 -28.76
N PHE A 174 -6.63 -8.17 -28.02
CA PHE A 174 -5.78 -7.49 -27.04
C PHE A 174 -4.31 -7.83 -27.26
N ALA A 175 -3.44 -6.84 -27.15
CA ALA A 175 -2.01 -7.05 -26.97
C ALA A 175 -1.66 -6.82 -25.48
N LEU A 176 -0.90 -7.73 -24.87
CA LEU A 176 -0.54 -7.69 -23.46
C LEU A 176 0.96 -7.47 -23.31
N LEU A 177 1.33 -6.40 -22.61
CA LEU A 177 2.70 -6.07 -22.25
C LEU A 177 2.84 -5.98 -20.73
N ASN A 178 4.00 -6.34 -20.21
CA ASN A 178 4.38 -6.17 -18.80
C ASN A 178 5.83 -5.71 -18.66
N ASP A 179 6.22 -5.37 -17.45
CA ASP A 179 7.57 -4.91 -17.08
C ASP A 179 8.55 -6.05 -16.72
N LYS A 180 8.21 -7.30 -17.05
CA LYS A 180 8.97 -8.51 -16.69
C LYS A 180 9.12 -8.73 -15.17
N GLN A 181 8.47 -7.90 -14.35
CA GLN A 181 8.41 -8.08 -12.90
C GLN A 181 7.22 -8.95 -12.48
N ALA A 182 7.31 -9.54 -11.29
CA ALA A 182 6.28 -10.45 -10.78
C ALA A 182 4.87 -9.82 -10.73
N PHE A 183 4.77 -8.52 -10.48
CA PHE A 183 3.51 -7.78 -10.49
C PHE A 183 2.94 -7.71 -11.92
N GLY A 184 3.64 -7.08 -12.85
CA GLY A 184 3.15 -6.88 -14.23
C GLY A 184 2.83 -8.20 -14.93
N GLN A 185 3.66 -9.24 -14.72
CA GLN A 185 3.40 -10.59 -15.23
C GLN A 185 2.11 -11.16 -14.64
N GLY A 186 1.91 -11.08 -13.32
CA GLY A 186 0.72 -11.61 -12.65
C GLY A 186 -0.57 -10.98 -13.17
N VAL A 187 -0.61 -9.64 -13.26
CA VAL A 187 -1.78 -8.93 -13.80
C VAL A 187 -2.07 -9.34 -15.26
N THR A 188 -1.04 -9.42 -16.10
CA THR A 188 -1.23 -9.79 -17.51
C THR A 188 -1.61 -11.26 -17.72
N GLU A 189 -1.18 -12.19 -16.85
CA GLU A 189 -1.65 -13.58 -16.83
C GLU A 189 -3.16 -13.65 -16.55
N VAL A 190 -3.65 -12.91 -15.55
CA VAL A 190 -5.09 -12.84 -15.23
C VAL A 190 -5.88 -12.15 -16.34
N ALA A 191 -5.35 -11.05 -16.90
CA ALA A 191 -5.97 -10.38 -18.05
C ALA A 191 -6.14 -11.33 -19.24
N LYS A 192 -5.10 -12.09 -19.58
CA LYS A 192 -5.14 -13.10 -20.65
C LYS A 192 -6.24 -14.13 -20.41
N ALA A 193 -6.25 -14.77 -19.24
CA ALA A 193 -7.27 -15.77 -18.90
C ALA A 193 -8.69 -15.19 -18.96
N THR A 194 -8.86 -13.93 -18.55
CA THR A 194 -10.16 -13.23 -18.60
C THR A 194 -10.61 -12.99 -20.03
N ILE A 195 -9.72 -12.51 -20.90
CA ILE A 195 -10.01 -12.25 -22.32
C ILE A 195 -10.42 -13.55 -23.01
N GLU A 196 -9.64 -14.61 -22.87
CA GLU A 196 -9.87 -15.91 -23.49
C GLU A 196 -11.19 -16.54 -23.00
N LYS A 197 -11.46 -16.50 -21.70
CA LYS A 197 -12.72 -16.97 -21.10
C LYS A 197 -13.95 -16.23 -21.65
N ALA A 198 -13.80 -14.94 -21.95
CA ALA A 198 -14.88 -14.12 -22.51
C ALA A 198 -14.99 -14.20 -24.05
N GLY A 199 -14.27 -15.12 -24.70
CA GLY A 199 -14.29 -15.33 -26.17
C GLY A 199 -13.51 -14.28 -26.95
N GLY A 200 -12.65 -13.50 -26.28
CA GLY A 200 -11.67 -12.61 -26.92
C GLY A 200 -10.39 -13.35 -27.31
N SER A 201 -9.46 -12.64 -27.93
CA SER A 201 -8.16 -13.17 -28.33
C SER A 201 -7.01 -12.27 -27.89
N VAL A 202 -5.88 -12.88 -27.54
CA VAL A 202 -4.64 -12.18 -27.27
C VAL A 202 -3.75 -12.31 -28.51
N THR A 203 -3.46 -11.17 -29.14
CA THR A 203 -2.67 -11.13 -30.39
C THR A 203 -1.20 -11.29 -30.12
N SER A 204 -0.72 -10.73 -28.98
CA SER A 204 0.65 -10.94 -28.51
C SER A 204 0.73 -10.80 -26.99
N THR A 205 1.73 -11.46 -26.44
CA THR A 205 2.22 -11.26 -25.06
C THR A 205 3.69 -10.91 -25.11
N GLY A 206 4.11 -9.94 -24.30
CA GLY A 206 5.52 -9.53 -24.27
C GLY A 206 5.89 -8.78 -22.98
N GLY A 207 7.20 -8.67 -22.77
CA GLY A 207 7.75 -7.85 -21.68
C GLY A 207 8.70 -6.81 -22.24
N VAL A 208 8.68 -5.63 -21.65
CA VAL A 208 9.61 -4.53 -21.88
C VAL A 208 10.38 -4.23 -20.61
N GLU A 209 11.63 -3.77 -20.72
CA GLU A 209 12.37 -3.38 -19.54
C GLU A 209 11.90 -2.01 -19.04
N PRO A 210 11.64 -1.84 -17.73
CA PRO A 210 11.17 -0.55 -17.20
C PRO A 210 12.14 0.60 -17.43
N LYS A 211 13.42 0.31 -17.61
CA LYS A 211 14.48 1.30 -17.87
C LYS A 211 14.64 1.67 -19.35
N ASP A 212 13.94 0.97 -20.24
CA ASP A 212 13.92 1.33 -21.65
C ASP A 212 13.23 2.68 -21.83
N VAL A 213 13.80 3.51 -22.70
CA VAL A 213 13.22 4.81 -23.07
C VAL A 213 12.57 4.79 -24.45
N ASP A 214 12.74 3.71 -25.19
CA ASP A 214 12.20 3.50 -26.53
C ASP A 214 11.55 2.12 -26.67
N TYR A 215 10.23 2.15 -26.86
CA TYR A 215 9.37 0.98 -27.09
C TYR A 215 8.90 0.88 -28.55
N SER A 216 9.41 1.74 -29.44
CA SER A 216 8.89 1.90 -30.81
C SER A 216 8.91 0.60 -31.62
N ALA A 217 9.92 -0.22 -31.49
CA ALA A 217 10.02 -1.49 -32.22
C ALA A 217 8.87 -2.46 -31.88
N VAL A 218 8.65 -2.74 -30.57
CA VAL A 218 7.58 -3.63 -30.12
C VAL A 218 6.21 -3.03 -30.41
N LEU A 219 6.04 -1.73 -30.19
CA LEU A 219 4.78 -1.02 -30.42
C LEU A 219 4.42 -0.95 -31.89
N THR A 220 5.38 -0.74 -32.78
CA THR A 220 5.15 -0.72 -34.24
C THR A 220 4.61 -2.07 -34.71
N LYS A 221 5.20 -3.18 -34.28
CA LYS A 221 4.72 -4.52 -34.58
C LYS A 221 3.25 -4.69 -34.10
N ILE A 222 2.98 -4.38 -32.85
CA ILE A 222 1.65 -4.51 -32.25
C ILE A 222 0.64 -3.65 -33.02
N ILE A 223 0.94 -2.37 -33.24
CA ILE A 223 -0.02 -1.41 -33.80
C ILE A 223 -0.24 -1.65 -35.30
N LYS A 224 0.82 -1.88 -36.07
CA LYS A 224 0.74 -1.94 -37.54
C LYS A 224 0.44 -3.34 -38.07
N THR A 225 0.89 -4.40 -37.39
CA THR A 225 0.74 -5.77 -37.85
C THR A 225 -0.43 -6.47 -37.16
N GLU A 226 -0.55 -6.34 -35.83
CA GLU A 226 -1.56 -7.07 -35.06
C GLU A 226 -2.88 -6.31 -34.94
N ASN A 227 -2.81 -4.97 -34.90
CA ASN A 227 -3.94 -4.05 -34.83
C ASN A 227 -4.97 -4.44 -33.73
N PRO A 228 -4.57 -4.56 -32.46
CA PRO A 228 -5.48 -4.93 -31.37
C PRO A 228 -6.56 -3.87 -31.14
N ASP A 229 -7.65 -4.26 -30.45
CA ASP A 229 -8.70 -3.32 -30.02
C ASP A 229 -8.30 -2.56 -28.77
N ALA A 230 -7.40 -3.13 -27.95
CA ALA A 230 -6.79 -2.46 -26.82
C ALA A 230 -5.37 -3.00 -26.56
N ILE A 231 -4.51 -2.17 -25.99
CA ILE A 231 -3.17 -2.53 -25.50
C ILE A 231 -3.21 -2.49 -23.98
N VAL A 232 -2.81 -3.56 -23.33
CA VAL A 232 -2.60 -3.66 -21.87
C VAL A 232 -1.12 -3.51 -21.59
N TYR A 233 -0.73 -2.65 -20.69
CA TYR A 233 0.63 -2.59 -20.16
C TYR A 233 0.59 -2.43 -18.63
N CYS A 234 1.08 -3.43 -17.91
CA CYS A 234 1.12 -3.42 -16.44
C CYS A 234 2.54 -3.31 -15.91
N THR A 235 2.74 -2.34 -15.02
CA THR A 235 4.05 -2.01 -14.43
C THR A 235 3.86 -1.21 -13.14
N ASN A 236 4.84 -1.32 -12.22
CA ASN A 236 4.97 -0.43 -11.06
C ASN A 236 5.69 0.89 -11.41
N PHE A 237 6.31 0.99 -12.59
CA PHE A 237 7.15 2.11 -13.00
C PHE A 237 6.31 3.14 -13.75
N ASN A 238 5.78 4.13 -13.03
CA ASN A 238 4.89 5.15 -13.58
C ASN A 238 5.48 5.96 -14.74
N THR A 239 6.78 6.25 -14.71
CA THR A 239 7.49 6.92 -15.81
C THR A 239 7.51 6.05 -17.06
N SER A 240 7.81 4.76 -16.94
CA SER A 240 7.76 3.78 -18.04
C SER A 240 6.34 3.70 -18.63
N ALA A 241 5.31 3.65 -17.75
CA ALA A 241 3.91 3.68 -18.15
C ALA A 241 3.57 4.92 -19.02
N GLY A 242 3.98 6.10 -18.56
CA GLY A 242 3.75 7.35 -19.27
C GLY A 242 4.49 7.42 -20.60
N LEU A 243 5.74 6.98 -20.65
CA LEU A 243 6.54 6.95 -21.90
C LEU A 243 5.92 5.98 -22.92
N LEU A 244 5.48 4.80 -22.50
CA LEU A 244 4.82 3.85 -23.38
C LEU A 244 3.53 4.45 -23.97
N VAL A 245 2.68 5.05 -23.16
CA VAL A 245 1.46 5.75 -23.61
C VAL A 245 1.80 6.82 -24.64
N LYS A 246 2.82 7.65 -24.37
CA LYS A 246 3.28 8.69 -25.30
C LYS A 246 3.64 8.11 -26.66
N GLN A 247 4.44 7.05 -26.69
CA GLN A 247 4.90 6.41 -27.93
C GLN A 247 3.77 5.67 -28.68
N VAL A 248 2.86 5.03 -27.95
CA VAL A 248 1.64 4.47 -28.53
C VAL A 248 0.85 5.51 -29.32
N ARG A 249 0.66 6.71 -28.75
CA ARG A 249 -0.06 7.82 -29.41
C ARG A 249 0.74 8.44 -30.57
N GLN A 250 2.06 8.55 -30.45
CA GLN A 250 2.95 9.01 -31.53
C GLN A 250 2.91 8.08 -32.77
N LEU A 251 2.70 6.78 -32.56
CA LEU A 251 2.52 5.80 -33.65
C LEU A 251 1.10 5.81 -34.24
N GLY A 252 0.24 6.72 -33.78
CA GLY A 252 -1.11 6.91 -34.32
C GLY A 252 -2.16 5.95 -33.80
N TYR A 253 -1.92 5.22 -32.72
CA TYR A 253 -2.90 4.33 -32.11
C TYR A 253 -3.95 5.11 -31.34
N LYS A 254 -5.23 5.02 -31.75
CA LYS A 254 -6.36 5.79 -31.23
C LYS A 254 -7.37 4.94 -30.46
N LYS A 255 -6.97 3.76 -30.00
CA LYS A 255 -7.81 2.84 -29.24
C LYS A 255 -7.36 2.84 -27.76
N PRO A 256 -8.12 2.18 -26.83
CA PRO A 256 -7.80 2.16 -25.41
C PRO A 256 -6.42 1.60 -25.09
N VAL A 257 -5.75 2.24 -24.13
CA VAL A 257 -4.60 1.68 -23.41
C VAL A 257 -5.07 1.38 -21.98
N ILE A 258 -4.78 0.19 -21.49
CA ILE A 258 -5.18 -0.28 -20.18
C ILE A 258 -3.94 -0.42 -19.31
N GLY A 259 -3.91 0.31 -18.21
CA GLY A 259 -2.91 0.21 -17.15
C GLY A 259 -3.44 -0.46 -15.89
N CYS A 260 -2.56 -0.66 -14.95
CA CYS A 260 -2.84 -1.16 -13.61
C CYS A 260 -2.56 -0.08 -12.56
N ASP A 261 -2.62 -0.43 -11.28
CA ASP A 261 -2.50 0.53 -10.16
C ASP A 261 -1.18 1.30 -10.14
N GLY A 262 -0.08 0.73 -10.64
CA GLY A 262 1.19 1.44 -10.80
C GLY A 262 1.13 2.69 -11.70
N TYR A 263 0.07 2.84 -12.47
CA TYR A 263 -0.19 4.07 -13.25
C TYR A 263 -0.71 5.21 -12.39
N TYR A 264 -1.33 4.94 -11.23
CA TYR A 264 -1.98 5.97 -10.41
C TYR A 264 -0.97 6.78 -9.58
N ASP A 265 -0.07 7.44 -10.28
CA ASP A 265 0.94 8.33 -9.69
C ASP A 265 1.13 9.55 -10.63
N PRO A 266 1.30 10.77 -10.11
CA PRO A 266 1.51 11.98 -10.94
C PRO A 266 2.67 11.89 -11.94
N GLY A 267 3.64 11.01 -11.72
CA GLY A 267 4.74 10.73 -12.66
C GLY A 267 4.26 10.18 -14.00
N MET A 268 3.20 9.37 -14.00
CA MET A 268 2.64 8.79 -15.22
C MET A 268 2.08 9.87 -16.18
N PRO A 269 1.09 10.69 -15.83
CA PRO A 269 0.60 11.72 -16.73
C PRO A 269 1.66 12.78 -17.07
N LYS A 270 2.60 13.06 -16.16
CA LYS A 270 3.74 13.94 -16.44
C LYS A 270 4.64 13.38 -17.55
N ALA A 271 4.97 12.10 -17.52
CA ALA A 271 5.79 11.43 -18.54
C ALA A 271 5.05 11.30 -19.88
N ALA A 272 3.75 11.00 -19.84
CA ALA A 272 2.90 10.90 -21.03
C ALA A 272 2.66 12.26 -21.69
N GLY A 273 2.62 13.35 -20.92
CA GLY A 273 2.23 14.67 -21.39
C GLY A 273 0.80 14.66 -21.96
N ALA A 274 0.51 15.50 -22.93
CA ALA A 274 -0.80 15.59 -23.59
C ALA A 274 -1.24 14.28 -24.30
N ALA A 275 -0.32 13.34 -24.50
CA ALA A 275 -0.63 12.01 -25.05
C ALA A 275 -1.36 11.09 -24.07
N GLY A 276 -1.22 11.36 -22.77
CA GLY A 276 -1.93 10.64 -21.72
C GLY A 276 -3.38 11.08 -21.54
N ASP A 277 -3.71 12.31 -21.93
CA ASP A 277 -5.04 12.87 -21.77
C ASP A 277 -6.06 12.19 -22.69
N MET A 278 -7.26 11.95 -22.15
CA MET A 278 -8.36 11.45 -22.95
C MET A 278 -8.79 12.47 -24.00
N LYS A 279 -8.86 12.06 -25.27
CA LYS A 279 -9.42 12.85 -26.37
C LYS A 279 -10.84 12.43 -26.68
N SER A 280 -11.14 11.18 -26.44
CA SER A 280 -12.45 10.56 -26.49
C SER A 280 -12.42 9.33 -25.59
N ASP A 281 -13.58 8.73 -25.32
CA ASP A 281 -13.67 7.48 -24.56
C ASP A 281 -12.82 6.36 -25.21
N GLN A 282 -12.77 6.29 -26.54
CA GLN A 282 -11.93 5.31 -27.24
C GLN A 282 -10.45 5.67 -27.20
N GLU A 283 -10.10 6.95 -27.36
CA GLU A 283 -8.71 7.43 -27.29
C GLU A 283 -8.37 7.87 -25.87
N ALA A 284 -8.46 6.94 -24.93
CA ALA A 284 -8.17 7.17 -23.52
C ALA A 284 -7.21 6.14 -22.95
N VAL A 285 -6.62 6.48 -21.83
CA VAL A 285 -5.89 5.55 -20.95
C VAL A 285 -6.84 5.21 -19.82
N TYR A 286 -7.11 3.93 -19.62
CA TYR A 286 -7.86 3.43 -18.48
C TYR A 286 -6.92 2.70 -17.53
N LEU A 287 -7.11 2.86 -16.25
CA LEU A 287 -6.33 2.17 -15.24
C LEU A 287 -7.20 1.76 -14.07
N THR A 288 -6.79 0.72 -13.39
CA THR A 288 -7.41 0.24 -12.16
C THR A 288 -6.69 0.80 -10.94
N PHE A 289 -7.43 1.18 -9.90
CA PHE A 289 -6.86 1.56 -8.62
C PHE A 289 -7.84 1.25 -7.47
N GLN A 290 -7.32 0.91 -6.29
CA GLN A 290 -8.16 0.41 -5.21
C GLN A 290 -8.65 1.51 -4.26
N THR A 291 -8.30 2.79 -4.48
CA THR A 291 -8.81 3.90 -3.67
C THR A 291 -9.75 4.80 -4.45
N PRO A 292 -10.76 5.40 -3.80
CA PRO A 292 -11.52 6.48 -4.37
C PRO A 292 -10.65 7.75 -4.50
N PRO A 293 -11.10 8.77 -5.25
CA PRO A 293 -10.36 10.02 -5.39
C PRO A 293 -10.21 10.75 -4.05
N TYR A 294 -9.10 11.47 -3.88
CA TYR A 294 -8.83 12.27 -2.67
C TYR A 294 -9.68 13.54 -2.58
N SER A 295 -10.17 14.03 -3.70
CA SER A 295 -10.94 15.27 -3.79
C SER A 295 -11.93 15.24 -4.96
N GLY A 296 -12.84 16.18 -5.00
CA GLY A 296 -13.83 16.30 -6.07
C GLY A 296 -14.97 15.27 -5.98
N PRO A 297 -15.70 15.07 -7.10
CA PRO A 297 -16.82 14.14 -7.16
C PRO A 297 -16.38 12.69 -6.86
N GLY A 298 -17.15 12.01 -6.02
CA GLY A 298 -16.87 10.62 -5.62
C GLY A 298 -15.84 10.45 -4.50
N ALA A 299 -15.24 11.54 -3.98
CA ALA A 299 -14.32 11.48 -2.84
C ALA A 299 -15.08 11.35 -1.51
N PRO A 300 -14.91 10.26 -0.74
CA PRO A 300 -15.53 10.12 0.57
C PRO A 300 -14.94 11.11 1.58
N ASP A 301 -15.77 11.57 2.53
CA ASP A 301 -15.33 12.58 3.51
C ASP A 301 -14.14 12.13 4.37
N LYS A 302 -14.08 10.84 4.75
CA LYS A 302 -12.92 10.30 5.46
C LYS A 302 -11.62 10.38 4.65
N VAL A 303 -11.71 10.18 3.34
CA VAL A 303 -10.55 10.25 2.42
C VAL A 303 -10.12 11.71 2.22
N LYS A 304 -11.07 12.65 2.09
CA LYS A 304 -10.78 14.09 2.08
C LYS A 304 -10.09 14.54 3.37
N ALA A 305 -10.62 14.12 4.54
CA ALA A 305 -10.03 14.44 5.84
C ALA A 305 -8.59 13.90 5.97
N PHE A 306 -8.31 12.69 5.47
CA PHE A 306 -6.93 12.19 5.37
C PHE A 306 -6.06 13.10 4.51
N ALA A 307 -6.53 13.49 3.32
CA ALA A 307 -5.76 14.33 2.41
C ALA A 307 -5.42 15.71 3.03
N GLU A 308 -6.37 16.32 3.76
CA GLU A 308 -6.14 17.57 4.50
C GLU A 308 -5.08 17.41 5.60
N LYS A 309 -5.16 16.35 6.40
CA LYS A 309 -4.17 16.06 7.45
C LYS A 309 -2.78 15.81 6.85
N PHE A 310 -2.72 15.02 5.79
CA PHE A 310 -1.46 14.74 5.10
C PHE A 310 -0.82 16.03 4.57
N LYS A 311 -1.60 16.86 3.88
CA LYS A 311 -1.16 18.17 3.38
C LYS A 311 -0.74 19.12 4.49
N ALA A 312 -1.48 19.15 5.60
CA ALA A 312 -1.12 19.98 6.76
C ALA A 312 0.25 19.61 7.32
N LYS A 313 0.57 18.30 7.41
CA LYS A 313 1.82 17.80 7.95
C LYS A 313 2.99 17.88 6.97
N TYR A 314 2.80 17.42 5.73
CA TYR A 314 3.89 17.24 4.77
C TYR A 314 4.01 18.35 3.72
N LYS A 315 3.09 19.33 3.74
CA LYS A 315 3.04 20.49 2.82
C LYS A 315 2.93 20.10 1.34
N SER A 316 2.42 18.90 1.08
CA SER A 316 2.15 18.35 -0.26
C SER A 316 0.82 17.61 -0.24
N ASP A 317 0.14 17.57 -1.37
CA ASP A 317 -1.02 16.70 -1.53
C ASP A 317 -0.57 15.22 -1.49
N PRO A 318 -1.40 14.29 -0.99
CA PRO A 318 -1.06 12.87 -1.00
C PRO A 318 -1.06 12.33 -2.43
N ALA A 319 -0.14 11.42 -2.72
CA ALA A 319 -0.11 10.60 -3.92
C ALA A 319 -0.86 9.27 -3.73
N GLY A 320 -0.91 8.42 -4.77
CA GLY A 320 -1.77 7.24 -4.80
C GLY A 320 -1.65 6.32 -3.59
N TYR A 321 -0.42 6.05 -3.16
CA TYR A 321 -0.16 5.01 -2.15
C TYR A 321 -0.09 5.51 -0.70
N ASP A 322 -0.12 6.81 -0.48
CA ASP A 322 0.06 7.41 0.86
C ASP A 322 -1.07 7.01 1.83
N ILE A 323 -2.29 6.92 1.33
CA ILE A 323 -3.46 6.55 2.12
C ILE A 323 -3.43 5.09 2.58
N TYR A 324 -2.83 4.19 1.80
CA TYR A 324 -2.66 2.79 2.23
C TYR A 324 -1.74 2.70 3.45
N GLY A 325 -0.65 3.48 3.44
CA GLY A 325 0.23 3.54 4.61
C GLY A 325 -0.51 3.96 5.86
N TYR A 326 -1.32 5.00 5.75
CA TYR A 326 -2.15 5.48 6.85
C TYR A 326 -3.17 4.43 7.30
N ASP A 327 -3.85 3.78 6.37
CA ASP A 327 -4.89 2.82 6.70
C ASP A 327 -4.31 1.51 7.27
N PHE A 328 -3.21 1.00 6.70
CA PHE A 328 -2.56 -0.23 7.19
C PHE A 328 -1.97 -0.05 8.60
N ALA A 329 -1.41 1.11 8.89
CA ALA A 329 -0.98 1.44 10.26
C ALA A 329 -2.17 1.47 11.24
N ASN A 330 -3.32 1.99 10.81
CA ASN A 330 -4.55 1.96 11.61
C ASN A 330 -5.10 0.54 11.80
N ILE A 331 -5.06 -0.30 10.75
CA ILE A 331 -5.44 -1.72 10.84
C ILE A 331 -4.59 -2.42 11.90
N ILE A 332 -3.27 -2.25 11.85
CA ILE A 332 -2.34 -2.85 12.83
C ILE A 332 -2.60 -2.31 14.24
N ALA A 333 -2.75 -0.99 14.41
CA ALA A 333 -3.01 -0.41 15.71
C ALA A 333 -4.33 -0.94 16.31
N ASN A 334 -5.40 -0.99 15.52
CA ASN A 334 -6.69 -1.52 15.93
C ASN A 334 -6.62 -3.03 16.23
N ALA A 335 -5.86 -3.82 15.46
CA ALA A 335 -5.66 -5.24 15.72
C ALA A 335 -4.95 -5.47 17.06
N ILE A 336 -3.89 -4.70 17.36
CA ILE A 336 -3.16 -4.77 18.63
C ILE A 336 -4.05 -4.36 19.81
N VAL A 337 -4.85 -3.28 19.67
CA VAL A 337 -5.80 -2.85 20.71
C VAL A 337 -6.84 -3.94 20.96
N LYS A 338 -7.38 -4.54 19.91
CA LYS A 338 -8.40 -5.58 19.99
C LYS A 338 -7.88 -6.89 20.56
N ALA A 339 -6.62 -7.25 20.22
CA ALA A 339 -5.91 -8.38 20.81
C ALA A 339 -5.56 -8.15 22.30
N GLY A 340 -5.53 -6.88 22.76
CA GLY A 340 -5.05 -6.52 24.09
C GLY A 340 -3.59 -6.88 24.35
N SER A 341 -2.79 -7.10 23.30
CA SER A 341 -1.45 -7.68 23.38
C SER A 341 -0.60 -7.33 22.15
N THR A 342 0.73 -7.37 22.31
CA THR A 342 1.70 -7.37 21.22
C THR A 342 2.24 -8.78 20.90
N ASP A 343 1.66 -9.80 21.49
CA ASP A 343 1.95 -11.18 21.14
C ASP A 343 1.57 -11.47 19.69
N LYS A 344 2.49 -12.07 18.94
CA LYS A 344 2.36 -12.27 17.50
C LYS A 344 1.16 -13.15 17.14
N GLU A 345 0.95 -14.23 17.86
CA GLU A 345 -0.15 -15.18 17.61
C GLU A 345 -1.51 -14.53 17.90
N LYS A 346 -1.61 -13.75 18.99
CA LYS A 346 -2.84 -13.05 19.34
C LYS A 346 -3.21 -11.98 18.29
N ILE A 347 -2.22 -11.29 17.73
CA ILE A 347 -2.45 -10.32 16.64
C ILE A 347 -2.95 -11.06 15.40
N ILE A 348 -2.27 -12.12 14.97
CA ILE A 348 -2.64 -12.95 13.82
C ILE A 348 -4.07 -13.50 14.00
N ASP A 349 -4.36 -14.11 15.13
CA ASP A 349 -5.67 -14.63 15.46
C ASP A 349 -6.76 -13.56 15.44
N THR A 350 -6.45 -12.37 15.96
CA THR A 350 -7.38 -11.24 15.95
C THR A 350 -7.70 -10.82 14.52
N MET A 351 -6.70 -10.73 13.66
CA MET A 351 -6.88 -10.32 12.26
C MET A 351 -7.70 -11.35 11.45
N HIS A 352 -7.54 -12.66 11.71
CA HIS A 352 -8.35 -13.69 11.06
C HIS A 352 -9.78 -13.79 11.60
N LYS A 353 -9.97 -13.63 12.91
CA LYS A 353 -11.23 -13.94 13.59
C LYS A 353 -12.15 -12.73 13.73
N THR A 354 -11.64 -11.52 13.55
CA THR A 354 -12.41 -10.31 13.84
C THR A 354 -12.29 -9.25 12.77
N ALA A 355 -13.38 -8.49 12.56
CA ALA A 355 -13.31 -7.28 11.74
C ALA A 355 -12.43 -6.22 12.41
N VAL A 356 -11.56 -5.57 11.65
CA VAL A 356 -10.69 -4.50 12.13
C VAL A 356 -11.12 -3.19 11.45
N PRO A 357 -11.36 -2.11 12.20
CA PRO A 357 -11.72 -0.83 11.60
C PRO A 357 -10.64 -0.26 10.68
N GLY A 358 -11.05 0.35 9.57
CA GLY A 358 -10.18 1.04 8.64
C GLY A 358 -10.83 2.25 8.00
N LEU A 359 -10.08 2.93 7.15
CA LEU A 359 -10.50 4.15 6.47
C LEU A 359 -11.10 3.85 5.09
N LEU A 360 -10.37 3.08 4.26
CA LEU A 360 -10.79 2.74 2.90
C LEU A 360 -11.91 1.70 2.88
N ILE A 361 -11.83 0.74 3.78
CA ILE A 361 -12.87 -0.25 4.05
C ILE A 361 -13.29 -0.06 5.52
N PRO A 362 -14.57 0.19 5.80
CA PRO A 362 -15.04 0.45 7.17
C PRO A 362 -14.66 -0.65 8.15
N GLU A 363 -14.71 -1.90 7.71
CA GLU A 363 -14.33 -3.08 8.47
C GLU A 363 -13.53 -4.04 7.60
N TYR A 364 -12.24 -4.20 7.90
CA TYR A 364 -11.39 -5.19 7.26
C TYR A 364 -11.65 -6.57 7.85
N LYS A 365 -12.08 -7.49 7.00
CA LYS A 365 -12.20 -8.92 7.28
C LYS A 365 -11.32 -9.65 6.29
N PHE A 366 -10.55 -10.61 6.78
CA PHE A 366 -9.66 -11.40 5.96
C PHE A 366 -10.20 -12.82 5.80
N ASP A 367 -10.00 -13.40 4.63
CA ASP A 367 -10.28 -14.81 4.38
C ASP A 367 -9.21 -15.72 5.03
N GLU A 368 -9.33 -17.02 4.82
CA GLU A 368 -8.39 -18.00 5.36
C GLU A 368 -6.96 -17.87 4.85
N ASN A 369 -6.77 -17.20 3.70
CA ASN A 369 -5.48 -16.95 3.08
C ASN A 369 -4.88 -15.58 3.45
N GLY A 370 -5.63 -14.76 4.20
CA GLY A 370 -5.22 -13.40 4.56
C GLY A 370 -5.57 -12.33 3.53
N ASP A 371 -6.37 -12.65 2.52
CA ASP A 371 -6.90 -11.67 1.58
C ASP A 371 -8.11 -10.93 2.17
N VAL A 372 -8.16 -9.62 1.98
CA VAL A 372 -9.33 -8.85 2.40
C VAL A 372 -10.57 -9.22 1.59
N ILE A 373 -11.69 -9.39 2.28
CA ILE A 373 -12.98 -9.68 1.67
C ILE A 373 -13.60 -8.36 1.18
N ASN A 374 -14.15 -8.36 -0.05
CA ASN A 374 -14.86 -7.21 -0.66
C ASN A 374 -13.99 -5.95 -0.81
N ALA A 375 -12.74 -6.10 -1.22
CA ALA A 375 -11.88 -4.97 -1.54
C ALA A 375 -12.47 -4.13 -2.68
N PRO A 376 -12.56 -2.79 -2.54
CA PRO A 376 -13.04 -1.92 -3.60
C PRO A 376 -12.00 -1.84 -4.73
N LEU A 377 -12.50 -1.63 -5.94
CA LEU A 377 -11.68 -1.31 -7.11
C LEU A 377 -12.37 -0.24 -7.94
N TYR A 378 -11.59 0.64 -8.53
CA TYR A 378 -12.08 1.77 -9.32
C TYR A 378 -11.38 1.81 -10.66
N ILE A 379 -12.12 2.26 -11.69
CA ILE A 379 -11.57 2.53 -13.02
C ILE A 379 -11.37 4.05 -13.12
N TYR A 380 -10.17 4.42 -13.50
CA TYR A 380 -9.78 5.81 -13.75
C TYR A 380 -9.37 6.03 -15.20
N THR A 381 -9.38 7.28 -15.60
CA THR A 381 -8.73 7.79 -16.82
C THR A 381 -7.89 9.02 -16.49
N VAL A 382 -7.14 9.52 -17.46
CA VAL A 382 -6.39 10.77 -17.33
C VAL A 382 -7.08 11.87 -18.14
N ASP A 383 -7.35 12.99 -17.51
CA ASP A 383 -7.95 14.17 -18.15
C ASP A 383 -7.20 15.43 -17.66
N LYS A 384 -6.63 16.18 -18.60
CA LYS A 384 -5.83 17.41 -18.33
C LYS A 384 -4.71 17.16 -17.30
N GLY A 385 -3.98 16.04 -17.47
CA GLY A 385 -2.89 15.64 -16.62
C GLY A 385 -3.29 15.16 -15.22
N LYS A 386 -4.58 14.92 -14.97
CA LYS A 386 -5.11 14.48 -13.67
C LYS A 386 -5.90 13.20 -13.81
N PHE A 387 -5.87 12.37 -12.77
CA PHE A 387 -6.71 11.19 -12.70
C PHE A 387 -8.17 11.57 -12.47
N LYS A 388 -9.05 10.99 -13.27
CA LYS A 388 -10.49 11.20 -13.21
C LYS A 388 -11.17 9.86 -13.02
N LEU A 389 -12.00 9.76 -11.99
CA LEU A 389 -12.81 8.57 -11.74
C LEU A 389 -13.80 8.35 -12.89
N VAL A 390 -13.83 7.14 -13.42
CA VAL A 390 -14.81 6.72 -14.43
C VAL A 390 -15.95 5.97 -13.75
N GLU A 391 -15.64 4.92 -13.00
CA GLU A 391 -16.63 4.16 -12.22
C GLU A 391 -15.96 3.37 -11.08
N GLN A 392 -16.76 2.97 -10.11
CA GLN A 392 -16.39 1.90 -9.19
C GLN A 392 -16.68 0.56 -9.89
N TRP A 393 -15.67 -0.30 -9.95
CA TRP A 393 -15.83 -1.63 -10.51
C TRP A 393 -16.76 -2.49 -9.65
N LYS A 394 -17.69 -3.17 -10.28
CA LYS A 394 -18.56 -4.19 -9.67
C LYS A 394 -18.49 -5.44 -10.56
N GLU A 395 -18.29 -6.60 -9.94
CA GLU A 395 -18.32 -7.88 -10.67
C GLU A 395 -19.68 -8.22 -11.24
#